data_6a13dc58d5db5a4b770793a1ac0c026a
#
_entry.id   6a13dc58d5db5a4b770793a1ac0c026a
#
_cell.length_a   1.000
_cell.length_b   1.000
_cell.length_c   1.000
_cell.angle_alpha   90.00
_cell.angle_beta   90.00
_cell.angle_gamma   90.00
#
_symmetry.space_group_name_H-M   'P 1'
#
loop_
_entity.id
_entity.type
_entity.pdbx_description
1 polymer ?
#
loop_
_entity_poly.entity_id
_entity_poly.type
_entity_poly.pdbx_seq_one_letter_code
_entity_poly.pdbx_strand_id
1 'polypeptide(L)'
;MNTADGRLHLRLGTRGSELARTQSGHVADALRALGHSVELVTIRSEGDVTSGSLLEAGGLGVFAAALRLALLRGAVDLVVHSLKDLPTAPVEGLAVAAIPERELPFDALCARDGLTFAELPPMARVGTGSPRRAAQLRAQRPDLTVVEIRGNVGTRLARVHGHGTEPGDLDAVVLARAGLARLGRFDAATDTLDLLPAPGQGALAVECRTIDVGLREVLLQLDHADTRLCVTAERTVLATLEAGCAAPVGAYARVVNGHVEFTASVFNAEGTSSVTARRSAPLPVDAGALGHEVALELLAKGAADVTPLGEARASQLEDFHHEQALWAPGTAEALVGRRVLLPRPEGPLAQAIRAAGAEVDAVPVTETQSLPFSLPGRVDWLVLTSPVGVRMLSEAGVELADLADRIAAVGPATAAAIEALGVRVDIVPSGRSDAGALLGVLPQGPASALLAGSALAGPTMADGLAARGWDVDVVHTYTTATVADAPAVRPWSDYDAVVVTAGSIARAVVDLLGMPEPHVAVVTLGEPSAAASDAVGLRVHAIADTQDGPGVVDALVHALTEEKQ
;
A
#
# COMPACT_ATOMS: atom_id res chain seq x y z
N MET A 1 26.64 10.77 0.76
CA MET A 1 26.47 9.66 1.72
C MET A 1 27.73 8.87 2.04
N ASN A 2 28.75 8.81 1.20
CA ASN A 2 30.00 8.11 1.54
C ASN A 2 31.05 9.06 2.12
N THR A 3 31.55 8.74 3.31
CA THR A 3 32.83 9.27 3.77
C THR A 3 33.98 8.54 3.03
N ALA A 4 35.17 9.15 2.95
CA ALA A 4 36.34 8.57 2.27
C ALA A 4 36.72 7.14 2.75
N ASP A 5 36.19 6.69 3.91
CA ASP A 5 36.44 5.39 4.55
C ASP A 5 35.34 4.35 4.33
N GLY A 6 34.40 4.54 3.40
CA GLY A 6 33.28 3.62 3.16
C GLY A 6 32.20 3.61 4.25
N ARG A 7 32.30 4.47 5.25
CA ARG A 7 31.30 4.63 6.32
C ARG A 7 30.12 5.44 5.82
N LEU A 8 28.90 5.01 6.17
CA LEU A 8 27.68 5.73 5.88
C LEU A 8 27.23 6.54 7.09
N HIS A 9 26.67 7.73 6.84
CA HIS A 9 25.85 8.44 7.82
C HIS A 9 24.39 8.23 7.46
N LEU A 10 23.63 7.56 8.34
CA LEU A 10 22.30 7.03 8.05
C LEU A 10 21.25 7.72 8.94
N ARG A 11 20.19 8.19 8.33
CA ARG A 11 18.98 8.67 9.02
C ARG A 11 17.97 7.52 9.10
N LEU A 12 17.74 7.01 10.31
CA LEU A 12 16.81 5.92 10.55
C LEU A 12 15.49 6.49 11.06
N GLY A 13 14.44 6.40 10.24
CA GLY A 13 13.09 6.84 10.59
C GLY A 13 12.41 5.88 11.57
N THR A 14 11.78 6.43 12.62
CA THR A 14 11.04 5.67 13.63
C THR A 14 9.79 6.40 14.07
N ARG A 15 8.79 5.65 14.56
CA ARG A 15 7.60 6.22 15.22
C ARG A 15 7.93 6.71 16.62
N GLY A 16 7.07 7.57 17.17
CA GLY A 16 7.23 8.13 18.51
C GLY A 16 7.02 7.15 19.67
N SER A 17 6.41 5.97 19.44
CA SER A 17 6.13 5.01 20.52
C SER A 17 7.41 4.40 21.10
N GLU A 18 7.39 4.10 22.41
CA GLU A 18 8.52 3.50 23.14
C GLU A 18 9.02 2.23 22.44
N LEU A 19 8.11 1.32 22.05
CA LEU A 19 8.46 0.08 21.37
C LEU A 19 9.10 0.33 19.99
N ALA A 20 8.56 1.25 19.19
CA ALA A 20 9.14 1.55 17.88
C ALA A 20 10.54 2.13 17.99
N ARG A 21 10.77 3.04 18.94
CA ARG A 21 12.09 3.62 19.21
C ARG A 21 13.09 2.56 19.67
N THR A 22 12.67 1.63 20.54
CA THR A 22 13.52 0.51 20.99
C THR A 22 13.87 -0.42 19.82
N GLN A 23 12.92 -0.77 18.99
CA GLN A 23 13.14 -1.60 17.81
C GLN A 23 14.12 -0.95 16.82
N SER A 24 13.92 0.34 16.53
CA SER A 24 14.82 1.13 15.69
C SER A 24 16.21 1.29 16.33
N GLY A 25 16.27 1.40 17.66
CA GLY A 25 17.51 1.43 18.42
C GLY A 25 18.34 0.18 18.24
N HIS A 26 17.73 -1.02 18.32
CA HIS A 26 18.44 -2.29 18.10
C HIS A 26 19.08 -2.36 16.71
N VAL A 27 18.35 -1.93 15.66
CA VAL A 27 18.90 -1.89 14.30
C VAL A 27 20.00 -0.83 14.18
N ALA A 28 19.80 0.34 14.79
CA ALA A 28 20.83 1.39 14.82
C ALA A 28 22.11 0.92 15.50
N ASP A 29 22.01 0.19 16.61
CA ASP A 29 23.18 -0.32 17.34
C ASP A 29 23.91 -1.41 16.53
N ALA A 30 23.17 -2.27 15.83
CA ALA A 30 23.76 -3.25 14.92
C ALA A 30 24.52 -2.56 13.76
N LEU A 31 23.96 -1.52 13.15
CA LEU A 31 24.62 -0.73 12.11
C LEU A 31 25.86 0.04 12.64
N ARG A 32 25.79 0.57 13.86
CA ARG A 32 26.94 1.19 14.53
C ARG A 32 28.06 0.20 14.80
N ALA A 33 27.71 -1.03 15.17
CA ALA A 33 28.69 -2.12 15.34
C ALA A 33 29.39 -2.49 14.03
N LEU A 34 28.73 -2.30 12.87
CA LEU A 34 29.34 -2.42 11.54
C LEU A 34 30.16 -1.18 11.12
N GLY A 35 30.27 -0.16 11.99
CA GLY A 35 31.09 1.02 11.76
C GLY A 35 30.38 2.23 11.12
N HIS A 36 29.06 2.15 10.93
CA HIS A 36 28.26 3.25 10.39
C HIS A 36 27.81 4.22 11.49
N SER A 37 27.50 5.47 11.15
CA SER A 37 26.83 6.39 12.06
C SER A 37 25.33 6.41 11.79
N VAL A 38 24.52 6.40 12.84
CA VAL A 38 23.05 6.33 12.71
C VAL A 38 22.40 7.39 13.59
N GLU A 39 21.60 8.24 12.96
CA GLU A 39 20.72 9.20 13.60
C GLU A 39 19.28 8.65 13.60
N LEU A 40 18.59 8.71 14.75
CA LEU A 40 17.17 8.35 14.85
C LEU A 40 16.30 9.59 14.57
N VAL A 41 15.49 9.51 13.53
CA VAL A 41 14.57 10.58 13.12
C VAL A 41 13.14 10.15 13.47
N THR A 42 12.48 10.87 14.38
CA THR A 42 11.10 10.56 14.75
C THR A 42 10.14 11.12 13.70
N ILE A 43 9.40 10.22 13.05
CA ILE A 43 8.34 10.56 12.10
C ILE A 43 7.01 10.51 12.86
N ARG A 44 6.25 11.62 12.84
CA ARG A 44 4.91 11.68 13.41
C ARG A 44 3.91 11.14 12.40
N SER A 45 3.02 10.25 12.83
CA SER A 45 1.87 9.79 12.05
C SER A 45 0.58 10.31 12.67
N GLU A 46 -0.46 10.53 11.87
CA GLU A 46 -1.78 10.92 12.39
C GLU A 46 -2.37 9.84 13.34
N GLY A 47 -2.05 8.58 13.10
CA GLY A 47 -2.43 7.48 14.01
C GLY A 47 -1.78 7.56 15.40
N ASP A 48 -0.75 8.40 15.59
CA ASP A 48 -0.17 8.69 16.92
C ASP A 48 -0.92 9.81 17.65
N VAL A 49 -1.80 10.56 16.96
CA VAL A 49 -2.50 11.75 17.48
C VAL A 49 -4.01 11.49 17.70
N THR A 50 -4.62 10.57 16.95
CA THR A 50 -6.06 10.29 17.01
C THR A 50 -6.39 9.15 17.97
N SER A 51 -7.24 9.41 18.96
CA SER A 51 -7.82 8.41 19.88
C SER A 51 -9.06 7.69 19.33
N GLY A 52 -9.40 7.88 18.03
CA GLY A 52 -10.53 7.25 17.34
C GLY A 52 -10.30 5.78 16.98
N SER A 53 -11.36 5.11 16.50
CA SER A 53 -11.32 3.70 16.07
C SER A 53 -10.32 3.50 14.91
N LEU A 54 -9.38 2.54 15.03
CA LEU A 54 -8.47 2.15 13.95
C LEU A 54 -9.21 1.65 12.69
N LEU A 55 -10.44 1.15 12.83
CA LEU A 55 -11.33 0.81 11.72
C LEU A 55 -11.93 2.05 11.05
N GLU A 56 -12.13 3.15 11.82
CA GLU A 56 -12.59 4.45 11.30
C GLU A 56 -11.43 5.30 10.76
N ALA A 57 -10.18 5.00 11.16
CA ALA A 57 -8.95 5.68 10.75
C ALA A 57 -8.13 4.91 9.69
N GLY A 58 -8.73 3.99 8.93
CA GLY A 58 -8.07 3.31 7.81
C GLY A 58 -7.18 2.11 8.16
N GLY A 59 -7.23 1.55 9.37
CA GLY A 59 -6.57 0.27 9.67
C GLY A 59 -5.08 0.33 10.06
N LEU A 60 -4.44 -0.86 10.17
CA LEU A 60 -3.03 -1.01 10.62
C LEU A 60 -2.00 -0.51 9.57
N GLY A 61 -2.40 -0.31 8.31
CA GLY A 61 -1.56 0.20 7.22
C GLY A 61 -1.07 1.63 7.42
N VAL A 62 -1.88 2.47 8.08
CA VAL A 62 -1.62 3.90 8.36
C VAL A 62 -0.25 4.14 9.02
N PHE A 63 0.18 3.25 9.91
CA PHE A 63 1.45 3.41 10.62
C PHE A 63 2.70 3.12 9.76
N ALA A 64 2.58 2.26 8.74
CA ALA A 64 3.68 1.98 7.83
C ALA A 64 3.77 3.08 6.74
N ALA A 65 2.64 3.65 6.34
CA ALA A 65 2.56 4.59 5.26
C ALA A 65 3.37 5.87 5.51
N ALA A 66 3.27 6.49 6.70
CA ALA A 66 4.06 7.68 7.05
C ALA A 66 5.58 7.45 6.98
N LEU A 67 6.06 6.29 7.47
CA LEU A 67 7.48 5.93 7.40
C LEU A 67 7.94 5.68 5.95
N ARG A 68 7.11 5.00 5.16
CA ARG A 68 7.37 4.71 3.74
C ARG A 68 7.42 5.99 2.90
N LEU A 69 6.53 6.94 3.17
CA LEU A 69 6.57 8.26 2.53
C LEU A 69 7.84 9.04 2.87
N ALA A 70 8.28 9.01 4.15
CA ALA A 70 9.52 9.63 4.54
C ALA A 70 10.74 9.01 3.82
N LEU A 71 10.72 7.69 3.55
CA LEU A 71 11.72 7.00 2.73
C LEU A 71 11.70 7.48 1.28
N LEU A 72 10.53 7.43 0.63
CA LEU A 72 10.37 7.80 -0.78
C LEU A 72 10.80 9.24 -1.04
N ARG A 73 10.55 10.15 -0.10
CA ARG A 73 10.94 11.56 -0.16
C ARG A 73 12.41 11.83 0.23
N GLY A 74 13.16 10.82 0.61
CA GLY A 74 14.54 10.96 1.05
C GLY A 74 14.71 11.72 2.38
N ALA A 75 13.64 11.90 3.16
CA ALA A 75 13.73 12.50 4.51
C ALA A 75 14.50 11.58 5.46
N VAL A 76 14.41 10.28 5.27
CA VAL A 76 15.19 9.25 5.95
C VAL A 76 15.78 8.27 4.95
N ASP A 77 16.74 7.47 5.36
CA ASP A 77 17.45 6.54 4.49
C ASP A 77 16.96 5.10 4.66
N LEU A 78 16.51 4.76 5.87
CA LEU A 78 15.92 3.48 6.21
C LEU A 78 14.87 3.65 7.31
N VAL A 79 13.96 2.68 7.43
CA VAL A 79 12.97 2.59 8.51
C VAL A 79 12.86 1.18 9.04
N VAL A 80 12.35 1.04 10.27
CA VAL A 80 12.15 -0.25 10.93
C VAL A 80 10.68 -0.44 11.27
N HIS A 81 10.15 -1.60 10.92
CA HIS A 81 8.78 -2.01 11.22
C HIS A 81 8.75 -3.30 12.04
N SER A 82 7.76 -3.46 12.89
CA SER A 82 7.34 -4.81 13.30
C SER A 82 6.77 -5.49 12.06
N LEU A 83 7.37 -6.60 11.61
CA LEU A 83 7.03 -7.22 10.31
C LEU A 83 5.57 -7.66 10.22
N LYS A 84 4.95 -8.09 11.33
CA LYS A 84 3.53 -8.47 11.38
C LYS A 84 2.56 -7.32 11.10
N ASP A 85 3.00 -6.07 11.32
CA ASP A 85 2.17 -4.86 11.14
C ASP A 85 2.41 -4.24 9.75
N LEU A 86 3.38 -4.78 8.98
CA LEU A 86 3.71 -4.31 7.64
C LEU A 86 2.79 -4.97 6.61
N PRO A 87 2.05 -4.22 5.79
CA PRO A 87 1.22 -4.76 4.72
C PRO A 87 1.98 -5.73 3.81
N THR A 88 1.30 -6.75 3.28
CA THR A 88 1.92 -7.74 2.38
C THR A 88 2.12 -7.21 0.97
N ALA A 89 1.31 -6.23 0.56
CA ALA A 89 1.43 -5.60 -0.75
C ALA A 89 2.77 -4.84 -0.86
N PRO A 90 3.54 -5.05 -1.95
CA PRO A 90 4.76 -4.31 -2.20
C PRO A 90 4.45 -2.84 -2.49
N VAL A 91 5.37 -1.96 -2.12
CA VAL A 91 5.34 -0.54 -2.50
C VAL A 91 6.46 -0.28 -3.49
N GLU A 92 6.10 0.31 -4.63
CA GLU A 92 7.08 0.65 -5.67
C GLU A 92 8.14 1.61 -5.11
N GLY A 93 9.38 1.39 -5.50
CA GLY A 93 10.51 2.19 -5.02
C GLY A 93 11.06 1.78 -3.65
N LEU A 94 10.40 0.89 -2.91
CA LEU A 94 10.85 0.40 -1.60
C LEU A 94 11.16 -1.10 -1.60
N ALA A 95 12.04 -1.50 -0.69
CA ALA A 95 12.40 -2.90 -0.48
C ALA A 95 12.67 -3.19 0.99
N VAL A 96 12.19 -4.33 1.48
CA VAL A 96 12.62 -4.91 2.77
C VAL A 96 14.02 -5.51 2.56
N ALA A 97 15.04 -4.70 2.85
CA ALA A 97 16.44 -5.03 2.60
C ALA A 97 16.99 -6.04 3.61
N ALA A 98 16.55 -5.97 4.88
CA ALA A 98 16.96 -6.93 5.90
C ALA A 98 15.81 -7.34 6.81
N ILE A 99 15.86 -8.59 7.25
CA ILE A 99 15.03 -9.16 8.32
C ILE A 99 16.00 -9.77 9.34
N PRO A 100 16.35 -9.06 10.42
CA PRO A 100 17.23 -9.56 11.46
C PRO A 100 16.67 -10.81 12.14
N GLU A 101 17.52 -11.49 12.92
CA GLU A 101 17.11 -12.64 13.71
C GLU A 101 15.86 -12.32 14.53
N ARG A 102 14.89 -13.23 14.47
CA ARG A 102 13.54 -13.04 15.04
C ARG A 102 13.57 -13.35 16.54
N GLU A 103 12.91 -12.51 17.31
CA GLU A 103 12.53 -12.83 18.68
C GLU A 103 11.47 -13.93 18.73
N LEU A 104 11.35 -14.62 19.88
CA LEU A 104 10.33 -15.66 20.06
C LEU A 104 8.93 -15.14 19.72
N PRO A 105 8.23 -15.80 18.77
CA PRO A 105 7.00 -15.26 18.17
C PRO A 105 5.74 -15.47 19.00
N PHE A 106 5.85 -16.09 20.16
CA PHE A 106 4.72 -16.49 20.99
C PHE A 106 4.01 -15.28 21.64
N ASP A 107 2.80 -15.53 22.12
CA ASP A 107 2.02 -14.58 22.90
C ASP A 107 2.20 -14.84 24.39
N ALA A 108 2.28 -13.79 25.18
CA ALA A 108 2.39 -13.84 26.61
C ALA A 108 1.10 -13.36 27.29
N LEU A 109 0.68 -14.05 28.33
CA LEU A 109 -0.32 -13.58 29.27
C LEU A 109 0.36 -12.70 30.31
N CYS A 110 -0.26 -11.57 30.62
CA CYS A 110 0.09 -10.74 31.77
C CYS A 110 -1.17 -10.66 32.64
N ALA A 111 -1.23 -11.43 33.69
CA ALA A 111 -2.39 -11.57 34.56
C ALA A 111 -2.13 -10.97 35.95
N ARG A 112 -3.21 -10.54 36.63
CA ARG A 112 -3.16 -10.17 38.03
C ARG A 112 -2.67 -11.36 38.89
N ASP A 113 -2.10 -11.06 40.02
CA ASP A 113 -1.72 -12.03 41.06
C ASP A 113 -0.79 -13.17 40.56
N GLY A 114 -0.13 -13.00 39.40
CA GLY A 114 0.76 -14.00 38.82
C GLY A 114 0.06 -15.23 38.23
N LEU A 115 -1.27 -15.16 37.99
CA LEU A 115 -2.06 -16.29 37.50
C LEU A 115 -1.62 -16.72 36.08
N THR A 116 -1.55 -18.03 35.88
CA THR A 116 -1.41 -18.63 34.55
C THR A 116 -2.74 -18.67 33.80
N PHE A 117 -2.71 -18.98 32.50
CA PHE A 117 -3.93 -19.10 31.69
C PHE A 117 -4.91 -20.15 32.20
N ALA A 118 -4.38 -21.26 32.71
CA ALA A 118 -5.19 -22.33 33.30
C ALA A 118 -5.85 -21.93 34.64
N GLU A 119 -5.19 -21.06 35.42
CA GLU A 119 -5.64 -20.61 36.73
C GLU A 119 -6.61 -19.43 36.69
N LEU A 120 -6.80 -18.81 35.52
CA LEU A 120 -7.79 -17.73 35.38
C LEU A 120 -9.19 -18.25 35.78
N PRO A 121 -9.92 -17.53 36.65
CA PRO A 121 -11.25 -17.94 37.05
C PRO A 121 -12.25 -17.86 35.88
N PRO A 122 -13.35 -18.63 35.91
CA PRO A 122 -14.43 -18.45 34.95
C PRO A 122 -14.91 -17.00 34.89
N MET A 123 -15.30 -16.53 33.71
CA MET A 123 -15.69 -15.14 33.42
C MET A 123 -14.57 -14.10 33.59
N ALA A 124 -13.31 -14.51 33.82
CA ALA A 124 -12.19 -13.57 33.88
C ALA A 124 -12.11 -12.74 32.57
N ARG A 125 -11.87 -11.44 32.73
CA ARG A 125 -11.82 -10.46 31.65
C ARG A 125 -10.39 -10.41 31.07
N VAL A 126 -10.23 -10.93 29.85
CA VAL A 126 -8.93 -11.01 29.16
C VAL A 126 -8.90 -10.01 28.01
N GLY A 127 -8.00 -9.02 28.08
CA GLY A 127 -7.89 -7.97 27.10
C GLY A 127 -7.00 -8.33 25.89
N THR A 128 -7.51 -8.16 24.66
CA THR A 128 -6.71 -8.21 23.43
C THR A 128 -7.34 -7.37 22.33
N GLY A 129 -6.53 -6.71 21.49
CA GLY A 129 -7.00 -6.03 20.28
C GLY A 129 -6.78 -6.85 19.00
N SER A 130 -6.41 -8.13 19.14
CA SER A 130 -6.14 -9.01 18.00
C SER A 130 -7.26 -10.01 17.79
N PRO A 131 -7.99 -9.97 16.64
CA PRO A 131 -9.02 -10.97 16.31
C PRO A 131 -8.49 -12.39 16.34
N ARG A 132 -7.26 -12.63 15.86
CA ARG A 132 -6.59 -13.93 15.91
C ARG A 132 -6.44 -14.45 17.34
N ARG A 133 -6.00 -13.61 18.28
CA ARG A 133 -5.88 -13.98 19.70
C ARG A 133 -7.25 -14.23 20.30
N ALA A 134 -8.19 -13.33 20.06
CA ALA A 134 -9.55 -13.42 20.60
C ALA A 134 -10.22 -14.75 20.20
N ALA A 135 -10.13 -15.13 18.91
CA ALA A 135 -10.66 -16.38 18.42
C ALA A 135 -10.04 -17.60 19.11
N GLN A 136 -8.71 -17.64 19.23
CA GLN A 136 -8.01 -18.78 19.86
C GLN A 136 -8.23 -18.85 21.37
N LEU A 137 -8.34 -17.70 22.07
CA LEU A 137 -8.69 -17.67 23.49
C LEU A 137 -10.09 -18.23 23.73
N ARG A 138 -11.08 -17.81 22.93
CA ARG A 138 -12.46 -18.32 22.99
C ARG A 138 -12.54 -19.81 22.71
N ALA A 139 -11.75 -20.30 21.73
CA ALA A 139 -11.69 -21.72 21.39
C ALA A 139 -11.14 -22.57 22.55
N GLN A 140 -10.11 -22.09 23.26
CA GLN A 140 -9.46 -22.84 24.35
C GLN A 140 -10.19 -22.68 25.68
N ARG A 141 -10.75 -21.50 25.96
CA ARG A 141 -11.42 -21.15 27.21
C ARG A 141 -12.71 -20.35 26.91
N PRO A 142 -13.80 -21.02 26.48
CA PRO A 142 -15.09 -20.37 26.16
C PRO A 142 -15.76 -19.73 27.37
N ASP A 143 -15.32 -20.06 28.57
CA ASP A 143 -15.77 -19.51 29.83
C ASP A 143 -15.18 -18.12 30.16
N LEU A 144 -14.15 -17.66 29.41
CA LEU A 144 -13.54 -16.35 29.61
C LEU A 144 -14.29 -15.23 28.86
N THR A 145 -14.20 -14.03 29.40
CA THR A 145 -14.72 -12.82 28.74
C THR A 145 -13.58 -12.10 28.00
N VAL A 146 -13.50 -12.28 26.67
CA VAL A 146 -12.49 -11.60 25.85
C VAL A 146 -12.94 -10.18 25.53
N VAL A 147 -12.17 -9.18 25.98
CA VAL A 147 -12.45 -7.74 25.87
C VAL A 147 -11.53 -7.11 24.83
N GLU A 148 -12.09 -6.34 23.90
CA GLU A 148 -11.29 -5.56 22.97
C GLU A 148 -10.56 -4.41 23.68
N ILE A 149 -9.25 -4.31 23.48
CA ILE A 149 -8.40 -3.27 24.06
C ILE A 149 -7.50 -2.62 23.02
N ARG A 150 -7.16 -1.36 23.26
CA ARG A 150 -6.27 -0.55 22.42
C ARG A 150 -5.18 0.11 23.24
N GLY A 151 -4.25 0.78 22.56
CA GLY A 151 -3.12 1.47 23.17
C GLY A 151 -1.81 0.72 23.04
N ASN A 152 -0.73 1.33 23.50
CA ASN A 152 0.60 0.74 23.57
C ASN A 152 0.72 -0.33 24.66
N VAL A 153 1.87 -1.00 24.75
CA VAL A 153 2.11 -2.07 25.74
C VAL A 153 1.87 -1.56 27.17
N GLY A 154 2.40 -0.38 27.51
CA GLY A 154 2.24 0.20 28.85
C GLY A 154 0.78 0.49 29.20
N THR A 155 0.04 1.11 28.28
CA THR A 155 -1.38 1.42 28.45
C THR A 155 -2.21 0.15 28.65
N ARG A 156 -1.91 -0.93 27.90
CA ARG A 156 -2.63 -2.20 28.02
C ARG A 156 -2.31 -2.92 29.33
N LEU A 157 -1.04 -2.93 29.77
CA LEU A 157 -0.64 -3.48 31.05
C LEU A 157 -1.32 -2.75 32.22
N ALA A 158 -1.40 -1.42 32.17
CA ALA A 158 -2.02 -0.62 33.22
C ALA A 158 -3.52 -0.92 33.42
N ARG A 159 -4.18 -1.58 32.46
CA ARG A 159 -5.58 -2.03 32.61
C ARG A 159 -5.73 -3.31 33.42
N VAL A 160 -4.64 -4.05 33.68
CA VAL A 160 -4.69 -5.24 34.52
C VAL A 160 -4.64 -4.84 35.99
N HIS A 161 -5.49 -5.42 36.80
CA HIS A 161 -5.48 -5.21 38.26
C HIS A 161 -4.08 -5.41 38.85
N GLY A 162 -3.58 -4.43 39.56
CA GLY A 162 -2.28 -4.47 40.23
C GLY A 162 -1.06 -4.11 39.35
N HIS A 163 -1.24 -3.85 38.06
CA HIS A 163 -0.15 -3.46 37.14
C HIS A 163 -0.07 -1.95 36.83
N GLY A 164 -1.04 -1.16 37.27
CA GLY A 164 -1.10 0.29 37.06
C GLY A 164 -1.22 1.06 38.36
N THR A 165 -1.23 2.40 38.27
CA THR A 165 -1.50 3.31 39.41
C THR A 165 -3.00 3.44 39.72
N GLU A 166 -3.84 3.17 38.72
CA GLU A 166 -5.31 3.15 38.85
C GLU A 166 -5.82 1.70 38.96
N PRO A 167 -6.99 1.47 39.58
CA PRO A 167 -7.59 0.15 39.60
C PRO A 167 -7.88 -0.27 38.17
N GLY A 168 -7.22 -1.37 37.72
CA GLY A 168 -7.48 -1.94 36.40
C GLY A 168 -8.91 -2.46 36.28
N ASP A 169 -9.35 -2.72 35.05
CA ASP A 169 -10.66 -3.30 34.74
C ASP A 169 -10.57 -4.71 34.11
N LEU A 170 -9.36 -5.25 34.01
CA LEU A 170 -9.08 -6.55 33.40
C LEU A 170 -8.36 -7.47 34.39
N ASP A 171 -8.64 -8.78 34.28
CA ASP A 171 -7.90 -9.81 35.01
C ASP A 171 -6.56 -10.14 34.32
N ALA A 172 -6.50 -10.02 32.99
CA ALA A 172 -5.29 -10.24 32.22
C ALA A 172 -5.32 -9.51 30.88
N VAL A 173 -4.14 -9.36 30.25
CA VAL A 173 -3.98 -8.94 28.87
C VAL A 173 -3.05 -9.90 28.12
N VAL A 174 -3.29 -10.04 26.80
CA VAL A 174 -2.41 -10.85 25.93
C VAL A 174 -1.58 -9.94 25.04
N LEU A 175 -0.27 -10.05 25.16
CA LEU A 175 0.73 -9.24 24.46
C LEU A 175 1.70 -10.14 23.69
N ALA A 176 2.35 -9.60 22.66
CA ALA A 176 3.44 -10.31 21.99
C ALA A 176 4.66 -10.37 22.93
N ARG A 177 5.18 -11.57 23.21
CA ARG A 177 6.37 -11.79 24.03
C ARG A 177 7.55 -10.93 23.58
N ALA A 178 7.79 -10.87 22.26
CA ALA A 178 8.85 -10.05 21.66
C ALA A 178 8.74 -8.56 22.00
N GLY A 179 7.51 -8.03 22.12
CA GLY A 179 7.29 -6.65 22.53
C GLY A 179 7.66 -6.40 23.99
N LEU A 180 7.30 -7.30 24.88
CA LEU A 180 7.67 -7.24 26.30
C LEU A 180 9.18 -7.36 26.51
N ALA A 181 9.82 -8.33 25.81
CA ALA A 181 11.27 -8.54 25.88
C ALA A 181 12.05 -7.29 25.44
N ARG A 182 11.68 -6.69 24.30
CA ARG A 182 12.34 -5.48 23.78
C ARG A 182 12.19 -4.27 24.70
N LEU A 183 11.09 -4.18 25.42
CA LEU A 183 10.86 -3.11 26.39
C LEU A 183 11.47 -3.39 27.78
N GLY A 184 12.12 -4.54 27.98
CA GLY A 184 12.62 -4.94 29.30
C GLY A 184 11.50 -5.20 30.32
N ARG A 185 10.29 -5.54 29.83
CA ARG A 185 9.09 -5.75 30.68
C ARG A 185 8.61 -7.20 30.66
N PHE A 186 9.50 -8.12 30.39
CA PHE A 186 9.13 -9.54 30.29
C PHE A 186 8.73 -10.15 31.65
N ASP A 187 9.17 -9.57 32.75
CA ASP A 187 8.76 -9.87 34.11
C ASP A 187 7.24 -9.69 34.37
N ALA A 188 6.57 -8.90 33.57
CA ALA A 188 5.11 -8.77 33.61
C ALA A 188 4.37 -9.99 33.03
N ALA A 189 5.06 -10.88 32.29
CA ALA A 189 4.46 -12.08 31.72
C ALA A 189 4.31 -13.16 32.79
N THR A 190 3.09 -13.63 32.98
CA THR A 190 2.76 -14.70 33.94
C THR A 190 2.68 -16.08 33.27
N ASP A 191 2.46 -16.09 31.96
CA ASP A 191 2.42 -17.33 31.16
C ASP A 191 2.80 -17.09 29.70
N THR A 192 3.22 -18.15 29.00
CA THR A 192 3.40 -18.16 27.54
C THR A 192 2.30 -19.00 26.91
N LEU A 193 1.46 -18.38 26.10
CA LEU A 193 0.27 -19.03 25.56
C LEU A 193 0.59 -19.90 24.35
N ASP A 194 -0.04 -21.06 24.27
CA ASP A 194 -0.03 -21.93 23.09
C ASP A 194 -1.07 -21.42 22.08
N LEU A 195 -0.81 -20.25 21.53
CA LEU A 195 -1.56 -19.66 20.44
C LEU A 195 -0.70 -19.63 19.19
N LEU A 196 -1.27 -20.00 18.04
CA LEU A 196 -0.57 -19.88 16.77
C LEU A 196 -0.29 -18.39 16.48
N PRO A 197 0.98 -17.97 16.33
CA PRO A 197 1.36 -16.56 16.21
C PRO A 197 0.78 -15.87 14.96
N ALA A 198 0.78 -14.55 14.97
CA ALA A 198 0.55 -13.79 13.74
C ALA A 198 1.72 -13.98 12.77
N PRO A 199 1.48 -14.03 11.45
CA PRO A 199 2.54 -14.09 10.45
C PRO A 199 3.57 -12.98 10.63
N GLY A 200 4.86 -13.33 10.73
CA GLY A 200 5.94 -12.39 10.98
C GLY A 200 6.04 -11.85 12.42
N GLN A 201 5.27 -12.36 13.38
CA GLN A 201 5.36 -11.93 14.78
C GLN A 201 6.76 -12.22 15.35
N GLY A 202 7.33 -11.26 16.06
CA GLY A 202 8.70 -11.31 16.60
C GLY A 202 9.78 -10.80 15.66
N ALA A 203 9.57 -10.79 14.35
CA ALA A 203 10.51 -10.29 13.37
C ALA A 203 10.40 -8.76 13.18
N LEU A 204 11.54 -8.15 12.82
CA LEU A 204 11.63 -6.78 12.34
C LEU A 204 11.84 -6.78 10.82
N ALA A 205 11.33 -5.76 10.14
CA ALA A 205 11.66 -5.45 8.75
C ALA A 205 12.44 -4.15 8.70
N VAL A 206 13.59 -4.16 8.01
CA VAL A 206 14.37 -2.96 7.70
C VAL A 206 14.10 -2.63 6.24
N GLU A 207 13.41 -1.52 5.99
CA GLU A 207 12.99 -1.09 4.66
C GLU A 207 13.80 0.12 4.21
N CYS A 208 14.21 0.16 2.95
CA CYS A 208 14.90 1.29 2.31
C CYS A 208 14.46 1.43 0.85
N ARG A 209 14.93 2.48 0.15
CA ARG A 209 14.65 2.65 -1.27
C ARG A 209 15.38 1.60 -2.11
N THR A 210 14.73 1.12 -3.17
CA THR A 210 15.32 0.13 -4.10
C THR A 210 16.56 0.66 -4.82
N ILE A 211 16.62 1.97 -5.06
CA ILE A 211 17.73 2.64 -5.75
C ILE A 211 19.00 2.78 -4.86
N ASP A 212 18.89 2.63 -3.55
CA ASP A 212 20.03 2.79 -2.62
C ASP A 212 20.85 1.49 -2.53
N VAL A 213 21.44 1.07 -3.64
CA VAL A 213 22.15 -0.22 -3.77
C VAL A 213 23.22 -0.40 -2.68
N GLY A 214 24.08 0.60 -2.48
CA GLY A 214 25.14 0.52 -1.45
C GLY A 214 24.61 0.40 -0.03
N LEU A 215 23.48 1.05 0.29
CA LEU A 215 22.81 0.87 1.58
C LEU A 215 22.23 -0.53 1.72
N ARG A 216 21.62 -1.07 0.66
CA ARG A 216 21.07 -2.44 0.67
C ARG A 216 22.13 -3.49 0.94
N GLU A 217 23.35 -3.34 0.38
CA GLU A 217 24.48 -4.24 0.65
C GLU A 217 24.91 -4.20 2.12
N VAL A 218 24.88 -3.01 2.74
CA VAL A 218 25.15 -2.88 4.18
C VAL A 218 24.05 -3.55 5.01
N LEU A 219 22.78 -3.30 4.66
CA LEU A 219 21.63 -3.87 5.38
C LEU A 219 21.57 -5.39 5.29
N LEU A 220 21.98 -5.99 4.15
CA LEU A 220 22.06 -7.45 3.99
C LEU A 220 22.94 -8.14 5.05
N GLN A 221 23.91 -7.43 5.65
CA GLN A 221 24.72 -7.98 6.75
C GLN A 221 23.93 -8.19 8.05
N LEU A 222 22.75 -7.55 8.16
CA LEU A 222 21.82 -7.75 9.28
C LEU A 222 20.78 -8.84 9.00
N ASP A 223 20.74 -9.37 7.77
CA ASP A 223 19.71 -10.33 7.36
C ASP A 223 19.97 -11.72 7.92
N HIS A 224 18.92 -12.33 8.47
CA HIS A 224 18.98 -13.69 9.01
C HIS A 224 18.21 -14.65 8.09
N ALA A 225 18.93 -15.54 7.41
CA ALA A 225 18.39 -16.39 6.35
C ALA A 225 17.19 -17.25 6.79
N ASP A 226 17.29 -17.93 7.93
CA ASP A 226 16.22 -18.79 8.44
C ASP A 226 14.99 -17.97 8.84
N THR A 227 15.20 -16.78 9.44
CA THR A 227 14.10 -15.88 9.77
C THR A 227 13.41 -15.40 8.50
N ARG A 228 14.17 -14.91 7.52
CA ARG A 228 13.63 -14.44 6.24
C ARG A 228 12.82 -15.52 5.54
N LEU A 229 13.36 -16.74 5.45
CA LEU A 229 12.69 -17.88 4.84
C LEU A 229 11.36 -18.17 5.55
N CYS A 230 11.37 -18.30 6.87
CA CYS A 230 10.18 -18.61 7.65
C CYS A 230 9.10 -17.52 7.51
N VAL A 231 9.46 -16.25 7.74
CA VAL A 231 8.46 -15.16 7.69
C VAL A 231 7.98 -14.84 6.27
N THR A 232 8.77 -15.16 5.25
CA THR A 232 8.32 -15.07 3.85
C THR A 232 7.21 -16.09 3.61
N ALA A 233 7.38 -17.35 4.00
CA ALA A 233 6.33 -18.37 3.90
C ALA A 233 5.06 -17.96 4.68
N GLU A 234 5.22 -17.50 5.93
CA GLU A 234 4.12 -17.05 6.77
C GLU A 234 3.33 -15.90 6.13
N ARG A 235 4.01 -14.88 5.60
CA ARG A 235 3.39 -13.70 4.98
C ARG A 235 2.77 -14.01 3.63
N THR A 236 3.32 -14.98 2.89
CA THR A 236 2.72 -15.44 1.63
C THR A 236 1.35 -16.07 1.87
N VAL A 237 1.11 -16.72 3.02
CA VAL A 237 -0.25 -17.19 3.37
C VAL A 237 -1.22 -16.00 3.44
N LEU A 238 -0.88 -14.91 4.13
CA LEU A 238 -1.73 -13.72 4.18
C LEU A 238 -1.98 -13.12 2.80
N ALA A 239 -0.92 -13.00 2.00
CA ALA A 239 -0.99 -12.42 0.66
C ALA A 239 -1.88 -13.26 -0.27
N THR A 240 -1.77 -14.59 -0.23
CA THR A 240 -2.55 -15.51 -1.07
C THR A 240 -4.02 -15.60 -0.63
N LEU A 241 -4.27 -15.53 0.69
CA LEU A 241 -5.63 -15.50 1.24
C LEU A 241 -6.29 -14.12 1.07
N GLU A 242 -5.54 -13.12 0.57
CA GLU A 242 -5.95 -11.70 0.56
C GLU A 242 -6.51 -11.25 1.91
N ALA A 243 -5.88 -11.76 2.98
CA ALA A 243 -6.28 -11.50 4.35
C ALA A 243 -5.51 -10.30 4.91
N GLY A 244 -6.22 -9.32 5.48
CA GLY A 244 -5.60 -8.19 6.16
C GLY A 244 -5.01 -8.56 7.51
N CYS A 245 -4.24 -7.64 8.09
CA CYS A 245 -3.67 -7.80 9.43
C CYS A 245 -4.75 -7.96 10.54
N ALA A 246 -6.00 -7.59 10.24
CA ALA A 246 -7.15 -7.77 11.12
C ALA A 246 -7.82 -9.15 10.98
N ALA A 247 -7.50 -9.93 9.94
CA ALA A 247 -8.08 -11.26 9.79
C ALA A 247 -7.58 -12.22 10.89
N PRO A 248 -8.43 -13.14 11.37
CA PRO A 248 -8.06 -14.10 12.40
C PRO A 248 -7.22 -15.24 11.82
N VAL A 249 -6.06 -14.91 11.27
CA VAL A 249 -5.10 -15.84 10.66
C VAL A 249 -3.86 -15.95 11.52
N GLY A 250 -3.46 -17.17 11.85
CA GLY A 250 -2.18 -17.50 12.48
C GLY A 250 -1.30 -18.26 11.50
N ALA A 251 0.01 -17.99 11.52
CA ALA A 251 0.98 -18.77 10.77
C ALA A 251 2.34 -18.76 11.47
N TYR A 252 2.99 -19.91 11.51
CA TYR A 252 4.29 -20.08 12.12
C TYR A 252 5.12 -21.13 11.38
N ALA A 253 6.26 -20.69 10.88
CA ALA A 253 7.28 -21.53 10.30
C ALA A 253 8.55 -21.50 11.14
N ARG A 254 9.29 -22.60 11.15
CA ARG A 254 10.60 -22.73 11.81
C ARG A 254 11.48 -23.72 11.08
N VAL A 255 12.78 -23.48 11.09
CA VAL A 255 13.77 -24.42 10.58
C VAL A 255 14.19 -25.37 11.71
N VAL A 256 14.02 -26.67 11.51
CA VAL A 256 14.38 -27.72 12.46
C VAL A 256 14.99 -28.89 11.71
N ASN A 257 16.22 -29.29 12.09
CA ASN A 257 16.90 -30.44 11.51
C ASN A 257 16.94 -30.47 9.97
N GLY A 258 17.17 -29.32 9.34
CA GLY A 258 17.24 -29.20 7.87
C GLY A 258 15.88 -29.23 7.15
N HIS A 259 14.79 -29.08 7.90
CA HIS A 259 13.43 -28.95 7.35
C HIS A 259 12.78 -27.67 7.83
N VAL A 260 11.88 -27.13 7.02
CA VAL A 260 10.93 -26.09 7.43
C VAL A 260 9.67 -26.79 7.92
N GLU A 261 9.38 -26.66 9.19
CA GLU A 261 8.08 -27.05 9.77
C GLU A 261 7.16 -25.82 9.72
N PHE A 262 6.01 -25.95 9.07
CA PHE A 262 5.09 -24.84 8.86
C PHE A 262 3.66 -25.22 9.22
N THR A 263 3.01 -24.38 10.04
CA THR A 263 1.58 -24.48 10.40
C THR A 263 0.91 -23.14 10.15
N ALA A 264 -0.24 -23.17 9.49
CA ALA A 264 -1.11 -22.00 9.35
C ALA A 264 -2.56 -22.38 9.64
N SER A 265 -3.32 -21.46 10.22
CA SER A 265 -4.73 -21.64 10.56
C SER A 265 -5.54 -20.36 10.36
N VAL A 266 -6.77 -20.54 9.90
CA VAL A 266 -7.80 -19.50 9.80
C VAL A 266 -8.88 -19.84 10.83
N PHE A 267 -9.32 -18.84 11.57
CA PHE A 267 -10.32 -18.98 12.64
C PHE A 267 -11.56 -18.13 12.32
N ASN A 268 -12.72 -18.51 12.81
CA ASN A 268 -13.84 -17.56 12.87
C ASN A 268 -13.72 -16.66 14.12
N ALA A 269 -14.41 -15.53 14.12
CA ALA A 269 -14.30 -14.54 15.19
C ALA A 269 -14.74 -15.09 16.57
N GLU A 270 -15.69 -16.03 16.56
CA GLU A 270 -16.25 -16.66 17.77
C GLU A 270 -15.32 -17.74 18.35
N GLY A 271 -14.33 -18.23 17.59
CA GLY A 271 -13.43 -19.30 18.00
C GLY A 271 -14.07 -20.70 17.94
N THR A 272 -15.24 -20.84 17.35
CA THR A 272 -16.00 -22.12 17.26
C THR A 272 -15.61 -22.98 16.06
N SER A 273 -14.95 -22.38 15.07
CA SER A 273 -14.50 -23.05 13.85
C SER A 273 -13.13 -22.59 13.43
N SER A 274 -12.34 -23.52 12.90
CA SER A 274 -11.03 -23.21 12.32
C SER A 274 -10.63 -24.22 11.25
N VAL A 275 -9.82 -23.76 10.31
CA VAL A 275 -9.18 -24.61 9.29
C VAL A 275 -7.67 -24.52 9.44
N THR A 276 -7.00 -25.66 9.45
CA THR A 276 -5.55 -25.75 9.66
C THR A 276 -4.87 -26.53 8.54
N ALA A 277 -3.76 -26.01 8.06
CA ALA A 277 -2.82 -26.71 7.19
C ALA A 277 -1.44 -26.83 7.85
N ARG A 278 -0.76 -27.96 7.62
CA ARG A 278 0.59 -28.23 8.12
C ARG A 278 1.45 -28.77 7.00
N ARG A 279 2.71 -28.33 6.93
CA ARG A 279 3.69 -28.82 5.97
C ARG A 279 5.04 -28.99 6.65
N SER A 280 5.81 -29.95 6.14
CA SER A 280 7.23 -30.07 6.40
C SER A 280 7.95 -30.22 5.06
N ALA A 281 8.92 -29.36 4.79
CA ALA A 281 9.68 -29.35 3.54
C ALA A 281 11.18 -29.35 3.82
N PRO A 282 11.99 -30.18 3.12
CA PRO A 282 13.44 -30.18 3.30
C PRO A 282 14.05 -28.89 2.71
N LEU A 283 15.15 -28.45 3.30
CA LEU A 283 15.96 -27.35 2.74
C LEU A 283 16.88 -27.88 1.62
N PRO A 284 17.14 -27.08 0.56
CA PRO A 284 16.57 -25.74 0.33
C PRO A 284 15.12 -25.80 -0.19
N VAL A 285 14.29 -24.83 0.20
CA VAL A 285 12.89 -24.72 -0.23
C VAL A 285 12.58 -23.28 -0.63
N ASP A 286 11.73 -23.10 -1.65
CA ASP A 286 11.17 -21.79 -1.98
C ASP A 286 10.08 -21.44 -0.96
N ALA A 287 10.36 -20.38 -0.18
CA ALA A 287 9.47 -19.93 0.89
C ALA A 287 8.12 -19.38 0.36
N GLY A 288 8.15 -18.72 -0.80
CA GLY A 288 6.94 -18.21 -1.45
C GLY A 288 6.05 -19.35 -1.94
N ALA A 289 6.63 -20.32 -2.65
CA ALA A 289 5.91 -21.51 -3.11
C ALA A 289 5.31 -22.29 -1.92
N LEU A 290 6.10 -22.53 -0.86
CA LEU A 290 5.61 -23.21 0.34
C LEU A 290 4.44 -22.47 1.00
N GLY A 291 4.52 -21.16 1.14
CA GLY A 291 3.44 -20.32 1.69
C GLY A 291 2.19 -20.36 0.83
N HIS A 292 2.35 -20.30 -0.48
CA HIS A 292 1.26 -20.37 -1.44
C HIS A 292 0.53 -21.73 -1.39
N GLU A 293 1.27 -22.84 -1.37
CA GLU A 293 0.70 -24.19 -1.25
C GLU A 293 -0.12 -24.35 0.03
N VAL A 294 0.40 -23.85 1.15
CA VAL A 294 -0.31 -23.90 2.44
C VAL A 294 -1.60 -23.07 2.40
N ALA A 295 -1.57 -21.90 1.76
CA ALA A 295 -2.76 -21.06 1.60
C ALA A 295 -3.82 -21.73 0.70
N LEU A 296 -3.42 -22.34 -0.42
CA LEU A 296 -4.32 -23.10 -1.29
C LEU A 296 -4.94 -24.30 -0.55
N GLU A 297 -4.18 -24.97 0.31
CA GLU A 297 -4.74 -26.05 1.15
C GLU A 297 -5.78 -25.52 2.15
N LEU A 298 -5.53 -24.37 2.77
CA LEU A 298 -6.51 -23.72 3.65
C LEU A 298 -7.80 -23.38 2.90
N LEU A 299 -7.69 -22.80 1.70
CA LEU A 299 -8.85 -22.51 0.84
C LEU A 299 -9.60 -23.78 0.45
N ALA A 300 -8.90 -24.83 0.03
CA ALA A 300 -9.51 -26.12 -0.32
C ALA A 300 -10.21 -26.80 0.86
N LYS A 301 -9.80 -26.49 2.09
CA LYS A 301 -10.44 -26.94 3.33
C LYS A 301 -11.59 -26.05 3.81
N GLY A 302 -11.97 -25.01 3.06
CA GLY A 302 -13.08 -24.13 3.39
C GLY A 302 -12.70 -22.93 4.25
N ALA A 303 -11.49 -22.40 4.16
CA ALA A 303 -11.07 -21.22 4.94
C ALA A 303 -11.96 -20.00 4.67
N ALA A 304 -12.46 -19.82 3.43
CA ALA A 304 -13.37 -18.74 3.06
C ALA A 304 -14.76 -18.86 3.71
N ASP A 305 -15.18 -20.07 4.11
CA ASP A 305 -16.43 -20.29 4.85
C ASP A 305 -16.28 -19.97 6.34
N VAL A 306 -15.04 -19.96 6.84
CA VAL A 306 -14.72 -19.72 8.26
C VAL A 306 -14.63 -18.23 8.57
N THR A 307 -14.06 -17.44 7.66
CA THR A 307 -13.92 -15.98 7.81
C THR A 307 -13.92 -15.29 6.46
N PRO A 308 -14.45 -14.06 6.34
CA PRO A 308 -14.34 -13.28 5.11
C PRO A 308 -12.88 -13.10 4.71
N LEU A 309 -12.57 -13.45 3.47
CA LEU A 309 -11.25 -13.31 2.83
C LEU A 309 -11.43 -12.49 1.54
N GLY A 310 -10.37 -11.90 1.02
CA GLY A 310 -10.43 -11.19 -0.28
C GLY A 310 -10.59 -9.66 -0.20
N GLU A 311 -10.88 -9.07 0.96
CA GLU A 311 -11.17 -7.62 1.08
C GLU A 311 -9.93 -6.75 1.41
N ALA A 312 -8.82 -7.36 1.80
CA ALA A 312 -7.72 -6.62 2.42
C ALA A 312 -6.79 -5.88 1.47
N ARG A 313 -6.70 -6.30 0.21
CA ARG A 313 -5.73 -5.73 -0.74
C ARG A 313 -6.14 -4.34 -1.22
N ALA A 314 -7.43 -4.13 -1.45
CA ALA A 314 -7.97 -2.84 -1.85
C ALA A 314 -7.79 -1.81 -0.73
N SER A 315 -8.18 -2.14 0.52
CA SER A 315 -8.08 -1.22 1.66
C SER A 315 -6.62 -0.84 2.00
N GLN A 316 -5.68 -1.77 1.91
CA GLN A 316 -4.26 -1.50 2.19
C GLN A 316 -3.62 -0.52 1.20
N LEU A 317 -4.04 -0.56 -0.06
CA LEU A 317 -3.61 0.38 -1.09
C LEU A 317 -4.32 1.73 -0.94
N GLU A 318 -5.61 1.73 -0.61
CA GLU A 318 -6.38 2.94 -0.32
C GLU A 318 -5.82 3.69 0.89
N ASP A 319 -5.47 2.99 1.97
CA ASP A 319 -4.84 3.57 3.17
C ASP A 319 -3.49 4.23 2.83
N PHE A 320 -2.67 3.58 2.02
CA PHE A 320 -1.39 4.13 1.59
C PHE A 320 -1.58 5.37 0.70
N HIS A 321 -2.51 5.32 -0.24
CA HIS A 321 -2.83 6.46 -1.11
C HIS A 321 -3.51 7.60 -0.34
N HIS A 322 -4.34 7.28 0.65
CA HIS A 322 -4.96 8.28 1.51
C HIS A 322 -3.91 9.03 2.35
N GLU A 323 -2.96 8.33 2.98
CA GLU A 323 -1.86 8.97 3.70
C GLU A 323 -0.89 9.71 2.78
N GLN A 324 -0.65 9.22 1.55
CA GLN A 324 0.09 10.01 0.55
C GLN A 324 -0.58 11.35 0.28
N ALA A 325 -1.91 11.39 0.24
CA ALA A 325 -2.67 12.61 0.03
C ALA A 325 -2.68 13.55 1.24
N LEU A 326 -2.64 13.00 2.46
CA LEU A 326 -2.72 13.78 3.71
C LEU A 326 -1.35 14.27 4.21
N TRP A 327 -0.24 13.64 3.81
CA TRP A 327 1.07 13.91 4.39
C TRP A 327 2.03 14.59 3.42
N ALA A 328 1.96 15.91 3.36
CA ALA A 328 3.00 16.77 2.81
C ALA A 328 3.69 17.53 3.95
N PRO A 329 4.86 17.09 4.48
CA PRO A 329 5.57 17.86 5.49
C PRO A 329 6.09 19.15 4.87
N GLY A 330 5.57 20.26 5.36
CA GLY A 330 5.88 21.60 4.87
C GLY A 330 4.89 22.13 3.80
N THR A 331 3.96 21.33 3.29
CA THR A 331 2.98 21.75 2.29
C THR A 331 1.59 22.02 2.85
N ALA A 332 1.25 21.60 4.08
CA ALA A 332 -0.05 21.91 4.70
C ALA A 332 -0.35 23.42 4.78
N GLU A 333 0.68 24.26 4.63
CA GLU A 333 0.55 25.72 4.54
C GLU A 333 1.20 26.31 3.28
N ALA A 334 1.81 25.48 2.42
CA ALA A 334 2.60 25.96 1.29
C ALA A 334 1.76 26.66 0.22
N LEU A 335 0.48 26.29 0.11
CA LEU A 335 -0.48 26.89 -0.82
C LEU A 335 -1.59 27.68 -0.10
N VAL A 336 -1.42 28.00 1.18
CA VAL A 336 -2.41 28.81 1.92
C VAL A 336 -2.61 30.17 1.26
N GLY A 337 -3.88 30.51 1.03
CA GLY A 337 -4.27 31.74 0.35
C GLY A 337 -4.12 31.68 -1.16
N ARG A 338 -3.72 30.56 -1.73
CA ARG A 338 -3.69 30.33 -3.18
C ARG A 338 -4.98 29.72 -3.68
N ARG A 339 -5.36 30.10 -4.89
CA ARG A 339 -6.53 29.54 -5.56
C ARG A 339 -6.12 28.84 -6.85
N VAL A 340 -6.52 27.57 -6.97
CA VAL A 340 -6.12 26.69 -8.06
C VAL A 340 -7.36 26.23 -8.83
N LEU A 341 -7.35 26.44 -10.14
CA LEU A 341 -8.32 25.84 -11.05
C LEU A 341 -7.84 24.42 -11.41
N LEU A 342 -8.70 23.42 -11.16
CA LEU A 342 -8.51 22.06 -11.59
C LEU A 342 -9.59 21.68 -12.60
N PRO A 343 -9.31 21.72 -13.93
CA PRO A 343 -10.32 21.55 -14.98
C PRO A 343 -10.75 20.09 -15.17
N ARG A 344 -11.18 19.43 -14.08
CA ARG A 344 -11.65 18.04 -14.04
C ARG A 344 -12.60 17.85 -12.84
N PRO A 345 -13.37 16.73 -12.81
CA PRO A 345 -14.24 16.42 -11.66
C PRO A 345 -13.47 16.36 -10.34
N GLU A 346 -14.21 16.57 -9.25
CA GLU A 346 -13.74 16.35 -7.88
C GLU A 346 -13.11 14.94 -7.75
N GLY A 347 -12.03 14.83 -6.95
CA GLY A 347 -11.33 13.57 -6.77
C GLY A 347 -10.04 13.72 -5.96
N PRO A 348 -9.22 12.65 -5.88
CA PRO A 348 -8.02 12.62 -5.04
C PRO A 348 -7.05 13.78 -5.30
N LEU A 349 -6.92 14.23 -6.54
CA LEU A 349 -6.04 15.35 -6.90
C LEU A 349 -6.52 16.67 -6.30
N ALA A 350 -7.84 16.96 -6.37
CA ALA A 350 -8.42 18.15 -5.75
C ALA A 350 -8.22 18.12 -4.22
N GLN A 351 -8.41 16.96 -3.61
CA GLN A 351 -8.21 16.75 -2.17
C GLN A 351 -6.76 17.00 -1.76
N ALA A 352 -5.78 16.50 -2.52
CA ALA A 352 -4.36 16.72 -2.24
C ALA A 352 -3.98 18.21 -2.29
N ILE A 353 -4.47 18.95 -3.29
CA ILE A 353 -4.20 20.38 -3.43
C ILE A 353 -4.86 21.17 -2.29
N ARG A 354 -6.08 20.80 -1.86
CA ARG A 354 -6.73 21.42 -0.68
C ARG A 354 -6.02 21.10 0.61
N ALA A 355 -5.52 19.86 0.77
CA ALA A 355 -4.74 19.48 1.95
C ALA A 355 -3.43 20.29 2.07
N ALA A 356 -2.90 20.80 0.95
CA ALA A 356 -1.78 21.73 0.92
C ALA A 356 -2.17 23.21 1.21
N GLY A 357 -3.44 23.47 1.55
CA GLY A 357 -3.93 24.78 1.97
C GLY A 357 -4.56 25.65 0.87
N ALA A 358 -4.61 25.19 -0.39
CA ALA A 358 -5.22 25.96 -1.48
C ALA A 358 -6.76 25.89 -1.48
N GLU A 359 -7.42 26.95 -1.95
CA GLU A 359 -8.78 26.85 -2.49
C GLU A 359 -8.72 26.17 -3.87
N VAL A 360 -9.56 25.16 -4.11
CA VAL A 360 -9.61 24.44 -5.39
C VAL A 360 -11.00 24.49 -5.99
N ASP A 361 -11.08 25.04 -7.19
CA ASP A 361 -12.25 24.95 -8.04
C ASP A 361 -12.07 23.76 -9.01
N ALA A 362 -12.66 22.60 -8.64
CA ALA A 362 -12.62 21.38 -9.46
C ALA A 362 -13.81 21.37 -10.41
N VAL A 363 -13.57 21.67 -11.69
CA VAL A 363 -14.62 21.92 -12.68
C VAL A 363 -14.33 21.16 -13.97
N PRO A 364 -15.13 20.14 -14.35
CA PRO A 364 -14.89 19.37 -15.55
C PRO A 364 -15.09 20.23 -16.82
N VAL A 365 -14.06 20.29 -17.66
CA VAL A 365 -14.10 20.96 -18.99
C VAL A 365 -14.19 19.95 -20.13
N THR A 366 -14.09 18.66 -19.81
CA THR A 366 -14.22 17.57 -20.78
C THR A 366 -15.14 16.50 -20.25
N GLU A 367 -15.81 15.80 -21.16
CA GLU A 367 -16.65 14.65 -20.88
C GLU A 367 -16.27 13.47 -21.76
N THR A 368 -16.49 12.25 -21.23
CA THR A 368 -16.33 11.03 -22.01
C THR A 368 -17.61 10.75 -22.78
N GLN A 369 -17.50 10.62 -24.09
CA GLN A 369 -18.61 10.26 -24.97
C GLN A 369 -18.37 8.87 -25.56
N SER A 370 -19.37 7.97 -25.42
CA SER A 370 -19.35 6.67 -26.09
C SER A 370 -19.45 6.85 -27.60
N LEU A 371 -18.70 6.05 -28.33
CA LEU A 371 -18.77 6.00 -29.78
C LEU A 371 -19.48 4.70 -30.21
N PRO A 372 -20.25 4.73 -31.31
CA PRO A 372 -20.76 3.49 -31.89
C PRO A 372 -19.56 2.69 -32.45
N PHE A 373 -19.49 1.42 -32.11
CA PHE A 373 -18.41 0.54 -32.59
C PHE A 373 -18.97 -0.82 -32.99
N SER A 374 -18.22 -1.54 -33.81
CA SER A 374 -18.43 -2.95 -34.11
C SER A 374 -17.16 -3.71 -33.76
N LEU A 375 -17.36 -4.88 -33.16
CA LEU A 375 -16.25 -5.71 -32.74
C LEU A 375 -15.89 -6.71 -33.85
N PRO A 376 -14.62 -7.03 -34.07
CA PRO A 376 -14.19 -8.14 -34.89
C PRO A 376 -14.61 -9.47 -34.24
N GLY A 377 -14.33 -10.58 -34.91
CA GLY A 377 -14.45 -11.90 -34.28
C GLY A 377 -13.48 -12.06 -33.11
N ARG A 378 -13.54 -13.22 -32.45
CA ARG A 378 -12.62 -13.56 -31.36
C ARG A 378 -11.16 -13.52 -31.84
N VAL A 379 -10.29 -12.93 -31.03
CA VAL A 379 -8.86 -12.75 -31.30
C VAL A 379 -7.98 -13.46 -30.27
N ASP A 380 -6.68 -13.55 -30.51
CA ASP A 380 -5.74 -14.12 -29.52
C ASP A 380 -5.58 -13.20 -28.28
N TRP A 381 -5.59 -11.88 -28.50
CA TRP A 381 -5.33 -10.89 -27.46
C TRP A 381 -6.32 -9.72 -27.49
N LEU A 382 -6.89 -9.41 -26.31
CA LEU A 382 -7.54 -8.12 -26.06
C LEU A 382 -6.54 -7.22 -25.33
N VAL A 383 -6.24 -6.06 -25.90
CA VAL A 383 -5.31 -5.08 -25.32
C VAL A 383 -6.10 -3.85 -24.89
N LEU A 384 -6.11 -3.57 -23.59
CA LEU A 384 -6.85 -2.46 -22.99
C LEU A 384 -5.88 -1.46 -22.36
N THR A 385 -5.98 -0.20 -22.81
CA THR A 385 -5.06 0.87 -22.42
C THR A 385 -5.67 1.86 -21.43
N SER A 386 -6.90 1.63 -20.97
CA SER A 386 -7.57 2.53 -20.03
C SER A 386 -8.74 1.85 -19.31
N PRO A 387 -8.99 2.17 -18.02
CA PRO A 387 -10.18 1.72 -17.29
C PRO A 387 -11.48 2.21 -17.95
N VAL A 388 -11.44 3.36 -18.63
CA VAL A 388 -12.59 3.90 -19.36
C VAL A 388 -12.98 2.99 -20.52
N GLY A 389 -12.00 2.45 -21.26
CA GLY A 389 -12.25 1.48 -22.34
C GLY A 389 -12.93 0.22 -21.83
N VAL A 390 -12.50 -0.29 -20.67
CA VAL A 390 -13.13 -1.44 -19.99
C VAL A 390 -14.59 -1.14 -19.67
N ARG A 391 -14.86 -0.01 -19.05
CA ARG A 391 -16.22 0.42 -18.71
C ARG A 391 -17.11 0.57 -19.95
N MET A 392 -16.62 1.18 -21.02
CA MET A 392 -17.39 1.39 -22.26
C MET A 392 -17.79 0.06 -22.91
N LEU A 393 -16.91 -0.93 -22.92
CA LEU A 393 -17.23 -2.27 -23.41
C LEU A 393 -18.30 -2.94 -22.52
N SER A 394 -18.16 -2.86 -21.20
CA SER A 394 -19.11 -3.43 -20.26
C SER A 394 -20.49 -2.76 -20.34
N GLU A 395 -20.57 -1.44 -20.42
CA GLU A 395 -21.81 -0.67 -20.59
C GLU A 395 -22.51 -0.98 -21.93
N ALA A 396 -21.73 -1.38 -22.93
CA ALA A 396 -22.27 -1.85 -24.22
C ALA A 396 -22.75 -3.32 -24.17
N GLY A 397 -22.68 -3.98 -23.01
CA GLY A 397 -23.08 -5.37 -22.82
C GLY A 397 -22.10 -6.40 -23.41
N VAL A 398 -20.84 -6.03 -23.54
CA VAL A 398 -19.80 -6.88 -24.11
C VAL A 398 -19.11 -7.67 -23.00
N GLU A 399 -19.13 -8.99 -23.10
CA GLU A 399 -18.38 -9.87 -22.21
C GLU A 399 -16.91 -9.96 -22.69
N LEU A 400 -15.97 -9.45 -21.90
CA LEU A 400 -14.56 -9.38 -22.28
C LEU A 400 -13.96 -10.76 -22.55
N ALA A 401 -14.39 -11.78 -21.81
CA ALA A 401 -13.94 -13.16 -21.99
C ALA A 401 -14.31 -13.77 -23.35
N ASP A 402 -15.32 -13.23 -24.02
CA ASP A 402 -15.76 -13.70 -25.32
C ASP A 402 -14.94 -13.09 -26.47
N LEU A 403 -14.21 -11.99 -26.21
CA LEU A 403 -13.47 -11.25 -27.22
C LEU A 403 -12.11 -11.87 -27.54
N ALA A 404 -11.44 -12.47 -26.56
CA ALA A 404 -10.06 -12.94 -26.73
C ALA A 404 -9.73 -14.15 -25.86
N ASP A 405 -8.65 -14.84 -26.20
CA ASP A 405 -8.09 -15.93 -25.40
C ASP A 405 -7.26 -15.41 -24.22
N ARG A 406 -6.67 -14.24 -24.39
CA ARG A 406 -5.80 -13.57 -23.39
C ARG A 406 -6.06 -12.07 -23.33
N ILE A 407 -5.83 -11.48 -22.16
CA ILE A 407 -6.07 -10.06 -21.92
C ILE A 407 -4.81 -9.39 -21.38
N ALA A 408 -4.45 -8.26 -22.00
CA ALA A 408 -3.34 -7.42 -21.58
C ALA A 408 -3.86 -6.03 -21.17
N ALA A 409 -3.42 -5.55 -20.01
CA ALA A 409 -3.74 -4.22 -19.49
C ALA A 409 -2.49 -3.34 -19.42
N VAL A 410 -2.62 -2.07 -19.78
CA VAL A 410 -1.50 -1.11 -19.79
C VAL A 410 -0.96 -0.83 -18.39
N GLY A 411 -1.74 -1.07 -17.36
CA GLY A 411 -1.32 -0.84 -15.98
C GLY A 411 -2.34 -1.33 -14.95
N PRO A 412 -2.01 -1.21 -13.64
CA PRO A 412 -2.80 -1.78 -12.55
C PRO A 412 -4.25 -1.30 -12.51
N ALA A 413 -4.51 -0.01 -12.75
CA ALA A 413 -5.87 0.54 -12.72
C ALA A 413 -6.78 -0.06 -13.82
N THR A 414 -6.21 -0.35 -15.01
CA THR A 414 -6.92 -1.01 -16.09
C THR A 414 -7.14 -2.48 -15.78
N ALA A 415 -6.14 -3.15 -15.20
CA ALA A 415 -6.25 -4.54 -14.76
C ALA A 415 -7.35 -4.69 -13.69
N ALA A 416 -7.36 -3.85 -12.67
CA ALA A 416 -8.38 -3.86 -11.63
C ALA A 416 -9.80 -3.66 -12.18
N ALA A 417 -9.96 -2.78 -13.19
CA ALA A 417 -11.25 -2.59 -13.84
C ALA A 417 -11.73 -3.84 -14.62
N ILE A 418 -10.83 -4.61 -15.21
CA ILE A 418 -11.12 -5.88 -15.90
C ILE A 418 -11.46 -6.96 -14.87
N GLU A 419 -10.67 -7.07 -13.81
CA GLU A 419 -10.83 -8.05 -12.74
C GLU A 419 -12.15 -7.83 -11.96
N ALA A 420 -12.59 -6.58 -11.81
CA ALA A 420 -13.89 -6.25 -11.22
C ALA A 420 -15.08 -6.82 -12.02
N LEU A 421 -14.89 -7.14 -13.30
CA LEU A 421 -15.86 -7.85 -14.14
C LEU A 421 -15.73 -9.38 -14.07
N GLY A 422 -14.90 -9.91 -13.15
CA GLY A 422 -14.67 -11.35 -12.99
C GLY A 422 -13.74 -11.96 -14.07
N VAL A 423 -13.01 -11.15 -14.81
CA VAL A 423 -12.15 -11.58 -15.92
C VAL A 423 -10.68 -11.45 -15.54
N ARG A 424 -9.91 -12.51 -15.75
CA ARG A 424 -8.48 -12.54 -15.46
C ARG A 424 -7.67 -11.74 -16.47
N VAL A 425 -6.69 -10.98 -16.01
CA VAL A 425 -5.69 -10.32 -16.85
C VAL A 425 -4.43 -11.17 -16.91
N ASP A 426 -3.91 -11.42 -18.13
CA ASP A 426 -2.74 -12.28 -18.33
C ASP A 426 -1.42 -11.50 -18.28
N ILE A 427 -1.42 -10.25 -18.75
CA ILE A 427 -0.21 -9.41 -18.78
C ILE A 427 -0.55 -7.99 -18.29
N VAL A 428 0.23 -7.56 -17.28
CA VAL A 428 0.30 -6.17 -16.82
C VAL A 428 1.79 -5.82 -16.67
N PRO A 429 2.30 -4.73 -17.25
CA PRO A 429 3.70 -4.35 -17.06
C PRO A 429 3.96 -3.97 -15.60
N SER A 430 5.13 -4.32 -15.08
CA SER A 430 5.62 -3.85 -13.79
C SER A 430 6.29 -2.48 -13.96
N GLY A 431 5.93 -1.49 -13.14
CA GLY A 431 6.49 -0.14 -13.19
C GLY A 431 5.63 0.84 -14.00
N ARG A 432 6.15 1.42 -15.08
CA ARG A 432 5.41 2.44 -15.85
C ARG A 432 4.17 1.89 -16.52
N SER A 433 3.08 2.66 -16.46
CA SER A 433 1.78 2.33 -17.08
C SER A 433 1.63 3.09 -18.41
N ASP A 434 2.46 2.76 -19.39
CA ASP A 434 2.41 3.36 -20.72
C ASP A 434 2.50 2.29 -21.83
N ALA A 435 2.25 2.72 -23.07
CA ALA A 435 2.26 1.82 -24.22
C ALA A 435 3.62 1.15 -24.42
N GLY A 436 4.73 1.85 -24.16
CA GLY A 436 6.09 1.32 -24.29
C GLY A 436 6.37 0.21 -23.29
N ALA A 437 5.95 0.40 -22.04
CA ALA A 437 6.10 -0.60 -20.97
C ALA A 437 5.29 -1.86 -21.29
N LEU A 438 4.03 -1.73 -21.74
CA LEU A 438 3.22 -2.88 -22.13
C LEU A 438 3.80 -3.59 -23.34
N LEU A 439 4.22 -2.88 -24.37
CA LEU A 439 4.92 -3.46 -25.51
C LEU A 439 6.18 -4.22 -25.08
N GLY A 440 6.90 -3.75 -24.07
CA GLY A 440 8.12 -4.40 -23.55
C GLY A 440 7.90 -5.82 -23.03
N VAL A 441 6.71 -6.13 -22.51
CA VAL A 441 6.38 -7.42 -21.89
C VAL A 441 5.49 -8.32 -22.75
N LEU A 442 4.88 -7.81 -23.81
CA LEU A 442 4.09 -8.60 -24.75
C LEU A 442 4.98 -9.51 -25.61
N PRO A 443 4.52 -10.73 -25.95
CA PRO A 443 5.30 -11.67 -26.77
C PRO A 443 5.53 -11.16 -28.19
N GLN A 444 6.47 -11.79 -28.90
CA GLN A 444 6.62 -11.59 -30.33
C GLN A 444 5.57 -12.42 -31.08
N GLY A 445 5.07 -11.89 -32.22
CA GLY A 445 4.04 -12.52 -33.04
C GLY A 445 4.46 -13.82 -33.76
N PRO A 446 3.60 -14.39 -34.61
CA PRO A 446 2.33 -13.84 -35.06
C PRO A 446 1.19 -14.03 -34.02
N ALA A 447 0.28 -13.06 -33.91
CA ALA A 447 -0.92 -13.13 -33.11
C ALA A 447 -1.96 -12.14 -33.67
N SER A 448 -3.26 -12.36 -33.42
CA SER A 448 -4.32 -11.39 -33.66
C SER A 448 -4.62 -10.62 -32.38
N ALA A 449 -4.86 -9.31 -32.49
CA ALA A 449 -5.16 -8.47 -31.35
C ALA A 449 -6.30 -7.49 -31.62
N LEU A 450 -7.16 -7.33 -30.62
CA LEU A 450 -8.12 -6.23 -30.53
C LEU A 450 -7.58 -5.17 -29.58
N LEU A 451 -7.31 -3.99 -30.09
CA LEU A 451 -6.95 -2.81 -29.32
C LEU A 451 -8.20 -1.93 -29.16
N ALA A 452 -8.85 -1.99 -27.99
CA ALA A 452 -10.04 -1.20 -27.71
C ALA A 452 -9.73 -0.01 -26.80
N GLY A 453 -10.14 1.21 -27.21
CA GLY A 453 -9.81 2.40 -26.45
C GLY A 453 -10.33 3.72 -26.99
N SER A 454 -9.65 4.80 -26.63
CA SER A 454 -10.00 6.16 -27.01
C SER A 454 -9.71 6.46 -28.48
N ALA A 455 -10.60 7.19 -29.14
CA ALA A 455 -10.33 7.74 -30.48
C ALA A 455 -9.20 8.80 -30.49
N LEU A 456 -8.81 9.31 -29.33
CA LEU A 456 -7.70 10.25 -29.17
C LEU A 456 -6.37 9.55 -28.85
N ALA A 457 -6.35 8.22 -28.75
CA ALA A 457 -5.12 7.47 -28.48
C ALA A 457 -4.17 7.59 -29.70
N GLY A 458 -2.91 7.84 -29.41
CA GLY A 458 -1.86 7.84 -30.46
C GLY A 458 -1.59 6.44 -31.02
N PRO A 459 -0.91 6.33 -32.17
CA PRO A 459 -0.70 5.07 -32.88
C PRO A 459 0.34 4.13 -32.21
N THR A 460 1.05 4.60 -31.21
CA THR A 460 2.20 3.91 -30.59
C THR A 460 1.93 2.45 -30.23
N MET A 461 0.76 2.13 -29.67
CA MET A 461 0.41 0.77 -29.29
C MET A 461 0.14 -0.09 -30.53
N ALA A 462 -0.67 0.39 -31.46
CA ALA A 462 -1.01 -0.33 -32.69
C ALA A 462 0.24 -0.57 -33.56
N ASP A 463 1.05 0.48 -33.77
CA ASP A 463 2.29 0.39 -34.53
C ASP A 463 3.30 -0.56 -33.87
N GLY A 464 3.41 -0.51 -32.54
CA GLY A 464 4.30 -1.37 -31.78
C GLY A 464 3.90 -2.85 -31.82
N LEU A 465 2.60 -3.16 -31.82
CA LEU A 465 2.09 -4.52 -32.00
C LEU A 465 2.30 -5.01 -33.45
N ALA A 466 2.00 -4.18 -34.44
CA ALA A 466 2.23 -4.49 -35.84
C ALA A 466 3.72 -4.75 -36.13
N ALA A 467 4.63 -3.97 -35.56
CA ALA A 467 6.07 -4.18 -35.65
C ALA A 467 6.55 -5.51 -35.03
N ARG A 468 5.76 -6.12 -34.15
CA ARG A 468 5.98 -7.46 -33.56
C ARG A 468 5.40 -8.58 -34.39
N GLY A 469 4.79 -8.27 -35.56
CA GLY A 469 4.16 -9.23 -36.45
C GLY A 469 2.74 -9.62 -36.05
N TRP A 470 2.05 -8.77 -35.27
CA TRP A 470 0.65 -8.98 -34.90
C TRP A 470 -0.27 -8.38 -35.95
N ASP A 471 -1.43 -9.02 -36.17
CA ASP A 471 -2.57 -8.47 -36.89
C ASP A 471 -3.47 -7.73 -35.90
N VAL A 472 -3.63 -6.41 -36.07
CA VAL A 472 -4.22 -5.54 -35.05
C VAL A 472 -5.48 -4.86 -35.55
N ASP A 473 -6.60 -5.22 -34.95
CA ASP A 473 -7.86 -4.47 -35.09
C ASP A 473 -7.93 -3.38 -34.03
N VAL A 474 -8.08 -2.13 -34.46
CA VAL A 474 -8.23 -0.97 -33.57
C VAL A 474 -9.70 -0.55 -33.53
N VAL A 475 -10.30 -0.57 -32.32
CA VAL A 475 -11.69 -0.18 -32.12
C VAL A 475 -11.77 0.99 -31.14
N HIS A 476 -12.33 2.08 -31.60
CA HIS A 476 -12.56 3.26 -30.78
C HIS A 476 -13.91 3.16 -30.09
N THR A 477 -13.89 2.90 -28.77
CA THR A 477 -15.10 2.73 -27.95
C THR A 477 -15.59 4.02 -27.34
N TYR A 478 -14.72 5.04 -27.24
CA TYR A 478 -15.07 6.35 -26.70
C TYR A 478 -14.16 7.45 -27.26
N THR A 479 -14.60 8.69 -27.06
CA THR A 479 -13.76 9.88 -27.22
C THR A 479 -13.90 10.77 -25.99
N THR A 480 -12.94 11.70 -25.82
CA THR A 480 -13.05 12.77 -24.84
C THR A 480 -13.34 14.05 -25.58
N ALA A 481 -14.51 14.61 -25.35
CA ALA A 481 -14.96 15.86 -25.96
C ALA A 481 -14.94 17.01 -24.94
N THR A 482 -14.79 18.23 -25.43
CA THR A 482 -15.02 19.42 -24.62
C THR A 482 -16.51 19.49 -24.27
N VAL A 483 -16.86 19.86 -23.02
CA VAL A 483 -18.27 20.05 -22.63
C VAL A 483 -18.94 21.10 -23.48
N ALA A 484 -20.24 20.95 -23.73
CA ALA A 484 -20.98 21.86 -24.66
C ALA A 484 -21.07 23.31 -24.14
N ASP A 485 -21.27 23.46 -22.85
CA ASP A 485 -21.38 24.75 -22.18
C ASP A 485 -20.17 25.03 -21.31
N ALA A 486 -19.65 26.27 -21.38
CA ALA A 486 -18.57 26.68 -20.49
C ALA A 486 -19.02 26.59 -19.03
N PRO A 487 -18.29 25.87 -18.18
CA PRO A 487 -18.65 25.74 -16.77
C PRO A 487 -18.53 27.11 -16.09
N ALA A 488 -19.32 27.32 -15.03
CA ALA A 488 -19.22 28.51 -14.22
C ALA A 488 -17.91 28.48 -13.41
N VAL A 489 -16.93 29.26 -13.84
CA VAL A 489 -15.66 29.45 -13.15
C VAL A 489 -15.49 30.94 -12.83
N ARG A 490 -14.58 31.23 -11.89
CA ARG A 490 -14.20 32.62 -11.59
C ARG A 490 -13.37 33.20 -12.75
N PRO A 491 -13.23 34.55 -12.84
CA PRO A 491 -12.30 35.15 -13.79
C PRO A 491 -10.86 34.72 -13.49
N TRP A 492 -10.02 34.72 -14.52
CA TRP A 492 -8.59 34.31 -14.38
C TRP A 492 -7.84 35.14 -13.34
N SER A 493 -8.21 36.42 -13.13
CA SER A 493 -7.65 37.28 -12.09
C SER A 493 -7.77 36.72 -10.67
N ASP A 494 -8.68 35.79 -10.43
CA ASP A 494 -8.93 35.19 -9.12
C ASP A 494 -8.14 33.91 -8.87
N TYR A 495 -7.45 33.39 -9.90
CA TYR A 495 -6.64 32.17 -9.78
C TYR A 495 -5.15 32.48 -9.75
N ASP A 496 -4.41 31.75 -8.90
CA ASP A 496 -2.95 31.75 -8.89
C ASP A 496 -2.37 30.68 -9.83
N ALA A 497 -3.09 29.56 -10.04
CA ALA A 497 -2.62 28.48 -10.91
C ALA A 497 -3.78 27.70 -11.56
N VAL A 498 -3.45 27.00 -12.66
CA VAL A 498 -4.28 25.98 -13.29
C VAL A 498 -3.50 24.70 -13.49
N VAL A 499 -4.13 23.53 -13.17
CA VAL A 499 -3.49 22.22 -13.32
C VAL A 499 -4.05 21.48 -14.53
N VAL A 500 -3.23 21.28 -15.54
CA VAL A 500 -3.59 20.63 -16.80
C VAL A 500 -3.14 19.18 -16.78
N THR A 501 -4.07 18.24 -16.70
CA THR A 501 -3.76 16.81 -16.51
C THR A 501 -3.76 15.99 -17.81
N ALA A 502 -4.19 16.56 -18.94
CA ALA A 502 -4.21 15.88 -20.23
C ALA A 502 -4.25 16.89 -21.38
N GLY A 503 -3.83 16.49 -22.57
CA GLY A 503 -3.85 17.35 -23.76
C GLY A 503 -5.26 17.76 -24.23
N SER A 504 -6.28 16.92 -23.99
CA SER A 504 -7.68 17.29 -24.23
C SER A 504 -8.14 18.42 -23.30
N ILE A 505 -7.67 18.41 -22.05
CA ILE A 505 -7.96 19.46 -21.06
C ILE A 505 -7.27 20.77 -21.44
N ALA A 506 -6.02 20.73 -21.93
CA ALA A 506 -5.32 21.92 -22.41
C ALA A 506 -6.14 22.67 -23.47
N ARG A 507 -6.62 21.94 -24.48
CA ARG A 507 -7.49 22.52 -25.53
C ARG A 507 -8.81 23.05 -24.97
N ALA A 508 -9.50 22.25 -24.17
CA ALA A 508 -10.79 22.63 -23.60
C ALA A 508 -10.70 23.87 -22.70
N VAL A 509 -9.61 24.02 -21.93
CA VAL A 509 -9.37 25.24 -21.13
C VAL A 509 -9.29 26.46 -22.02
N VAL A 510 -8.48 26.41 -23.08
CA VAL A 510 -8.34 27.56 -24.00
C VAL A 510 -9.65 27.85 -24.75
N ASP A 511 -10.36 26.83 -25.22
CA ASP A 511 -11.59 26.95 -25.99
C ASP A 511 -12.76 27.51 -25.16
N LEU A 512 -12.90 27.05 -23.90
CA LEU A 512 -14.04 27.41 -23.03
C LEU A 512 -13.77 28.59 -22.13
N LEU A 513 -12.55 28.70 -21.59
CA LEU A 513 -12.21 29.66 -20.54
C LEU A 513 -11.27 30.76 -21.04
N GLY A 514 -10.74 30.61 -22.26
CA GLY A 514 -9.74 31.51 -22.81
C GLY A 514 -8.34 31.31 -22.23
N MET A 515 -7.40 32.13 -22.68
CA MET A 515 -6.04 32.11 -22.18
C MET A 515 -5.95 32.61 -20.75
N PRO A 516 -5.25 31.91 -19.84
CA PRO A 516 -4.99 32.44 -18.50
C PRO A 516 -4.18 33.73 -18.57
N GLU A 517 -4.40 34.57 -17.57
CA GLU A 517 -3.61 35.80 -17.41
C GLU A 517 -2.14 35.45 -17.06
N PRO A 518 -1.17 36.35 -17.40
CA PRO A 518 0.25 36.03 -17.26
C PRO A 518 0.73 35.64 -15.84
N HIS A 519 -0.01 36.04 -14.81
CA HIS A 519 0.29 35.68 -13.42
C HIS A 519 -0.22 34.31 -13.00
N VAL A 520 -1.05 33.66 -13.82
CA VAL A 520 -1.59 32.33 -13.50
C VAL A 520 -0.59 31.26 -13.92
N ALA A 521 -0.05 30.57 -12.95
CA ALA A 521 0.89 29.48 -13.22
C ALA A 521 0.19 28.26 -13.87
N VAL A 522 0.74 27.77 -14.97
CA VAL A 522 0.25 26.54 -15.63
C VAL A 522 1.13 25.38 -15.19
N VAL A 523 0.53 24.43 -14.48
CA VAL A 523 1.20 23.21 -14.01
C VAL A 523 0.64 22.00 -14.76
N THR A 524 1.49 21.09 -15.21
CA THR A 524 1.08 19.91 -15.97
C THR A 524 1.44 18.62 -15.26
N LEU A 525 0.64 17.57 -15.51
CA LEU A 525 0.81 16.26 -14.86
C LEU A 525 1.99 15.44 -15.42
N GLY A 526 2.52 15.84 -16.58
CA GLY A 526 3.65 15.16 -17.23
C GLY A 526 3.95 15.70 -18.60
N GLU A 527 5.05 15.25 -19.20
CA GLU A 527 5.55 15.70 -20.52
C GLU A 527 4.49 15.71 -21.65
N PRO A 528 3.62 14.68 -21.80
CA PRO A 528 2.61 14.70 -22.85
C PRO A 528 1.58 15.83 -22.68
N SER A 529 1.24 16.16 -21.43
CA SER A 529 0.33 17.27 -21.12
C SER A 529 1.02 18.61 -21.33
N ALA A 530 2.32 18.71 -21.03
CA ALA A 530 3.13 19.89 -21.25
C ALA A 530 3.24 20.20 -22.75
N ALA A 531 3.65 19.23 -23.55
CA ALA A 531 3.73 19.40 -25.01
C ALA A 531 2.40 19.79 -25.65
N ALA A 532 1.27 19.24 -25.16
CA ALA A 532 -0.05 19.59 -25.63
C ALA A 532 -0.48 20.99 -25.17
N SER A 533 -0.06 21.46 -24.00
CA SER A 533 -0.29 22.81 -23.48
C SER A 533 0.47 23.84 -24.32
N ASP A 534 1.74 23.59 -24.61
CA ASP A 534 2.55 24.44 -25.46
C ASP A 534 1.98 24.55 -26.89
N ALA A 535 1.44 23.45 -27.42
CA ALA A 535 0.84 23.42 -28.76
C ALA A 535 -0.41 24.31 -28.89
N VAL A 536 -1.09 24.61 -27.78
CA VAL A 536 -2.24 25.53 -27.74
C VAL A 536 -1.88 26.91 -27.17
N GLY A 537 -0.59 27.18 -26.96
CA GLY A 537 -0.07 28.46 -26.48
C GLY A 537 -0.11 28.67 -24.97
N LEU A 538 -0.41 27.66 -24.18
CA LEU A 538 -0.32 27.70 -22.73
C LEU A 538 1.15 27.53 -22.31
N ARG A 539 1.73 28.59 -21.75
CA ARG A 539 3.10 28.52 -21.22
C ARG A 539 3.13 27.65 -19.96
N VAL A 540 3.82 26.51 -20.01
CA VAL A 540 3.99 25.64 -18.84
C VAL A 540 5.05 26.22 -17.90
N HIS A 541 4.72 26.32 -16.60
CA HIS A 541 5.60 26.85 -15.57
C HIS A 541 6.27 25.73 -14.77
N ALA A 542 5.56 24.60 -14.57
CA ALA A 542 6.14 23.41 -13.94
C ALA A 542 5.47 22.13 -14.46
N ILE A 543 6.21 21.04 -14.43
CA ILE A 543 5.76 19.69 -14.75
C ILE A 543 5.87 18.86 -13.48
N ALA A 544 4.82 18.14 -13.11
CA ALA A 544 4.86 17.26 -11.95
C ALA A 544 5.82 16.09 -12.20
N ASP A 545 6.70 15.82 -11.25
CA ASP A 545 7.66 14.71 -11.32
C ASP A 545 6.96 13.34 -11.23
N THR A 546 5.83 13.29 -10.49
CA THR A 546 4.96 12.11 -10.40
C THR A 546 3.52 12.48 -10.76
N GLN A 547 2.77 11.52 -11.36
CA GLN A 547 1.40 11.75 -11.84
C GLN A 547 0.34 11.57 -10.73
N ASP A 548 0.64 12.03 -9.52
CA ASP A 548 -0.19 11.92 -8.32
C ASP A 548 -0.38 13.28 -7.63
N GLY A 549 -1.16 13.28 -6.53
CA GLY A 549 -1.44 14.50 -5.76
C GLY A 549 -0.19 15.20 -5.23
N PRO A 550 0.73 14.50 -4.57
CA PRO A 550 1.98 15.07 -4.08
C PRO A 550 2.84 15.72 -5.17
N GLY A 551 3.06 15.02 -6.29
CA GLY A 551 3.86 15.57 -7.39
C GLY A 551 3.26 16.84 -7.99
N VAL A 552 1.94 16.93 -8.07
CA VAL A 552 1.25 18.15 -8.52
C VAL A 552 1.35 19.27 -7.48
N VAL A 553 1.24 18.97 -6.19
CA VAL A 553 1.43 19.96 -5.12
C VAL A 553 2.84 20.52 -5.13
N ASP A 554 3.87 19.67 -5.25
CA ASP A 554 5.26 20.10 -5.33
C ASP A 554 5.51 20.99 -6.57
N ALA A 555 4.96 20.62 -7.72
CA ALA A 555 5.03 21.43 -8.93
C ALA A 555 4.30 22.78 -8.79
N LEU A 556 3.14 22.80 -8.11
CA LEU A 556 2.42 24.05 -7.79
C LEU A 556 3.25 24.96 -6.87
N VAL A 557 3.85 24.40 -5.82
CA VAL A 557 4.72 25.15 -4.89
C VAL A 557 5.90 25.75 -5.65
N HIS A 558 6.54 24.95 -6.50
CA HIS A 558 7.67 25.40 -7.33
C HIS A 558 7.26 26.54 -8.25
N ALA A 559 6.18 26.36 -9.04
CA ALA A 559 5.70 27.37 -9.96
C ALA A 559 5.28 28.68 -9.30
N LEU A 560 4.70 28.62 -8.09
CA LEU A 560 4.20 29.79 -7.36
C LEU A 560 5.25 30.46 -6.46
N THR A 561 6.45 29.88 -6.30
CA THR A 561 7.56 30.47 -5.53
C THR A 561 8.61 31.11 -6.39
N GLU A 562 8.86 30.65 -7.60
CA GLU A 562 9.85 31.24 -8.52
C GLU A 562 9.46 32.62 -9.09
N GLU A 563 8.18 32.97 -9.10
CA GLU A 563 7.71 34.31 -9.56
C GLU A 563 8.11 35.48 -8.63
N LYS A 564 8.80 35.22 -7.51
CA LYS A 564 9.23 36.29 -6.57
C LYS A 564 10.71 36.69 -6.71
N GLN A 565 11.42 36.20 -7.71
CA GLN A 565 12.75 36.65 -8.09
C GLN A 565 12.71 37.32 -9.48
#